data_fa70a3e20d6db3b08914aeb34445b161
#
_entry.id   fa70a3e20d6db3b08914aeb34445b161
#
_cell.length_a   1.000
_cell.length_b   1.000
_cell.length_c   1.000
_cell.angle_alpha   90.00
_cell.angle_beta   90.00
_cell.angle_gamma   90.00
#
_symmetry.space_group_name_H-M   'P 1'
#
loop_
_entity.id
_entity.type
_entity.pdbx_description
1 polymer ?
#
loop_
_entity_poly.entity_id
_entity_poly.type
_entity_poly.pdbx_seq_one_letter_code
_entity_poly.pdbx_strand_id
1 'polypeptide(L)'
;MSLVDLCSKRVLIVGGVERMESLYREFIEGGGGVLDYHNGSLQGGTRQLERSLRRADIILCPVNCNSHGACIKVKNLAKKHNKTFYMLPNGSLSTISRLLGSESARQEGERA
;
A
#
# COMPACT_ATOMS: atom_id res chain seq x y z
N MET A 1 -9.40 -4.16 20.16
CA MET A 1 -9.23 -4.06 18.72
C MET A 1 -8.33 -2.88 18.41
N SER A 2 -7.29 -3.17 17.69
CA SER A 2 -6.35 -2.12 17.31
C SER A 2 -6.88 -1.33 16.14
N LEU A 3 -7.02 -0.04 16.31
CA LEU A 3 -7.49 0.82 15.26
C LEU A 3 -6.35 1.65 14.73
N VAL A 4 -6.14 1.58 13.44
CA VAL A 4 -5.18 2.43 12.78
C VAL A 4 -5.93 3.65 12.28
N ASP A 5 -5.46 4.82 12.67
CA ASP A 5 -6.06 6.06 12.21
C ASP A 5 -5.34 6.51 10.94
N LEU A 6 -5.98 6.36 9.81
CA LEU A 6 -5.40 6.70 8.52
C LEU A 6 -5.75 8.10 8.04
N CYS A 7 -6.64 8.78 8.73
CA CYS A 7 -6.96 10.19 8.46
C CYS A 7 -7.19 10.50 6.99
N SER A 8 -8.01 9.69 6.34
CA SER A 8 -8.34 9.82 4.91
C SER A 8 -7.16 9.61 3.96
N LYS A 9 -6.08 9.03 4.44
CA LYS A 9 -4.95 8.72 3.57
C LYS A 9 -5.31 7.65 2.57
N ARG A 10 -4.74 7.78 1.40
CA ARG A 10 -4.96 6.83 0.33
C ARG A 10 -3.82 5.83 0.31
N VAL A 11 -4.15 4.56 0.48
CA VAL A 11 -3.18 3.46 0.52
C VAL A 11 -3.29 2.65 -0.75
N LEU A 12 -2.19 2.51 -1.47
CA LEU A 12 -2.13 1.66 -2.65
C LEU A 12 -1.44 0.35 -2.29
N ILE A 13 -2.11 -0.77 -2.51
CA ILE A 13 -1.52 -2.09 -2.36
C ILE A 13 -1.31 -2.67 -3.74
N VAL A 14 -0.07 -3.00 -4.07
CA VAL A 14 0.27 -3.55 -5.38
C VAL A 14 0.61 -5.02 -5.24
N GLY A 15 -0.17 -5.85 -5.89
CA GLY A 15 0.11 -7.27 -5.96
C GLY A 15 -0.56 -8.10 -4.89
N GLY A 16 -0.44 -7.87 -3.69
CA GLY A 16 -1.02 -8.61 -2.58
C GLY A 16 -1.75 -9.91 -2.92
N VAL A 17 -2.45 -10.48 -1.98
CA VAL A 17 -3.27 -11.67 -2.23
C VAL A 17 -4.62 -11.19 -2.75
N GLU A 18 -4.89 -11.45 -4.03
CA GLU A 18 -6.07 -10.89 -4.70
C GLU A 18 -7.38 -11.24 -3.98
N ARG A 19 -7.53 -12.47 -3.53
CA ARG A 19 -8.74 -12.87 -2.80
C ARG A 19 -8.88 -12.17 -1.45
N MET A 20 -7.85 -11.47 -0.99
CA MET A 20 -7.91 -10.72 0.25
C MET A 20 -8.23 -9.25 0.05
N GLU A 21 -8.51 -8.85 -1.16
CA GLU A 21 -8.80 -7.44 -1.45
C GLU A 21 -9.90 -6.88 -0.55
N SER A 22 -10.97 -7.63 -0.34
CA SER A 22 -12.08 -7.21 0.51
C SER A 22 -11.64 -6.96 1.95
N LEU A 23 -10.76 -7.83 2.46
CA LEU A 23 -10.25 -7.69 3.82
C LEU A 23 -9.31 -6.50 3.93
N TYR A 24 -8.48 -6.27 2.94
CA TYR A 24 -7.63 -5.08 2.90
C TYR A 24 -8.48 -3.82 2.93
N ARG A 25 -9.53 -3.81 2.12
CA ARG A 25 -10.42 -2.66 2.02
C ARG A 25 -11.14 -2.39 3.34
N GLU A 26 -11.65 -3.46 3.94
CA GLU A 26 -12.33 -3.36 5.22
C GLU A 26 -11.42 -2.79 6.31
N PHE A 27 -10.19 -3.28 6.37
CA PHE A 27 -9.23 -2.80 7.35
C PHE A 27 -8.86 -1.33 7.13
N ILE A 28 -8.54 -0.96 5.90
CA ILE A 28 -8.08 0.38 5.58
C ILE A 28 -9.22 1.39 5.70
N GLU A 29 -10.39 1.07 5.19
CA GLU A 29 -11.51 1.98 5.26
C GLU A 29 -12.09 2.06 6.67
N GLY A 30 -11.97 0.98 7.43
CA GLY A 30 -12.34 0.99 8.84
C GLY A 30 -11.47 1.94 9.66
N GLY A 31 -10.25 2.20 9.22
CA GLY A 31 -9.36 3.17 9.86
C GLY A 31 -9.47 4.58 9.28
N GLY A 32 -10.45 4.82 8.42
CA GLY A 32 -10.66 6.13 7.83
C GLY A 32 -9.85 6.40 6.57
N GLY A 33 -9.18 5.39 6.03
CA GLY A 33 -8.39 5.53 4.81
C GLY A 33 -9.17 5.15 3.57
N VAL A 34 -8.51 5.23 2.42
CA VAL A 34 -9.07 4.82 1.14
C VAL A 34 -8.12 3.82 0.53
N LEU A 35 -8.64 2.68 0.08
CA LEU A 35 -7.83 1.67 -0.57
C LEU A 35 -7.90 1.79 -2.08
N ASP A 36 -6.72 1.81 -2.71
CA ASP A 36 -6.57 1.53 -4.13
C ASP A 36 -5.84 0.20 -4.22
N TYR A 37 -6.33 -0.70 -5.06
CA TYR A 37 -5.71 -2.02 -5.21
C TYR A 37 -5.32 -2.25 -6.66
N HIS A 38 -4.08 -2.69 -6.87
CA HIS A 38 -3.57 -3.06 -8.19
C HIS A 38 -3.02 -4.47 -8.10
N ASN A 39 -3.41 -5.34 -9.02
CA ASN A 39 -3.02 -6.75 -8.93
C ASN A 39 -1.57 -7.03 -9.30
N GLY A 40 -0.80 -6.01 -9.64
CA GLY A 40 0.61 -6.19 -9.98
C GLY A 40 0.88 -6.54 -11.43
N SER A 41 -0.17 -6.74 -12.23
CA SER A 41 0.01 -7.04 -13.64
C SER A 41 0.41 -5.79 -14.40
N LEU A 42 1.46 -5.92 -15.20
CA LEU A 42 1.94 -4.82 -16.05
C LEU A 42 1.58 -5.03 -17.52
N GLN A 43 0.69 -5.98 -17.80
CA GLN A 43 0.20 -6.17 -19.15
C GLN A 43 -0.53 -4.90 -19.58
N GLY A 44 -0.22 -4.42 -20.76
CA GLY A 44 -0.82 -3.18 -21.24
C GLY A 44 -0.11 -1.93 -20.73
N GLY A 45 1.02 -2.08 -20.03
CA GLY A 45 1.83 -0.97 -19.61
C GLY A 45 1.66 -0.58 -18.15
N THR A 46 2.24 0.55 -17.78
CA THR A 46 2.28 0.99 -16.39
C THR A 46 1.42 2.21 -16.10
N ARG A 47 0.66 2.68 -17.09
CA ARG A 47 -0.10 3.92 -16.97
C ARG A 47 -1.10 3.88 -15.81
N GLN A 48 -1.83 2.77 -15.71
CA GLN A 48 -2.83 2.62 -14.65
C GLN A 48 -2.17 2.56 -13.28
N LEU A 49 -1.07 1.83 -13.19
CA LEU A 49 -0.30 1.73 -11.95
C LEU A 49 0.22 3.11 -11.55
N GLU A 50 0.82 3.83 -12.47
CA GLU A 50 1.37 5.15 -12.17
C GLU A 50 0.30 6.13 -11.75
N ARG A 51 -0.88 6.06 -12.37
CA ARG A 51 -2.00 6.91 -12.00
C ARG A 51 -2.43 6.68 -10.56
N SER A 52 -2.58 5.43 -10.16
CA SER A 52 -2.94 5.08 -8.78
C SER A 52 -1.84 5.49 -7.80
N LEU A 53 -0.60 5.29 -8.21
CA LEU A 53 0.54 5.61 -7.38
C LEU A 53 0.66 7.10 -7.11
N ARG A 54 0.36 7.91 -8.11
CA ARG A 54 0.43 9.37 -7.96
C ARG A 54 -0.60 9.90 -6.97
N ARG A 55 -1.72 9.21 -6.83
CA ARG A 55 -2.76 9.60 -5.87
C ARG A 55 -2.53 9.02 -4.47
N ALA A 56 -1.63 8.07 -4.35
CA ALA A 56 -1.43 7.38 -3.08
C ALA A 56 -0.61 8.22 -2.10
N ASP A 57 -0.90 8.06 -0.83
CA ASP A 57 -0.08 8.63 0.24
C ASP A 57 0.91 7.58 0.74
N ILE A 58 0.51 6.31 0.72
CA ILE A 58 1.34 5.19 1.16
C ILE A 58 1.22 4.08 0.12
N ILE A 59 2.35 3.49 -0.26
CA ILE A 59 2.38 2.41 -1.24
C ILE A 59 2.95 1.16 -0.59
N LEU A 60 2.21 0.06 -0.65
CA LEU A 60 2.62 -1.22 -0.08
C LEU A 60 2.79 -2.26 -1.18
N CYS A 61 3.91 -2.96 -1.19
CA CYS A 61 4.21 -3.95 -2.22
C CYS A 61 4.66 -5.26 -1.58
N PRO A 62 3.76 -6.24 -1.37
CA PRO A 62 4.14 -7.55 -0.87
C PRO A 62 4.98 -8.30 -1.90
N VAL A 63 6.24 -8.59 -1.56
CA VAL A 63 7.18 -9.14 -2.54
C VAL A 63 6.90 -10.57 -2.94
N ASN A 64 6.34 -11.38 -2.04
CA ASN A 64 6.07 -12.78 -2.37
C ASN A 64 4.82 -12.98 -3.22
N CYS A 65 4.08 -11.91 -3.49
CA CYS A 65 2.87 -11.95 -4.31
C CYS A 65 3.04 -11.23 -5.63
N ASN A 66 4.26 -10.82 -5.96
CA ASN A 66 4.55 -10.06 -7.16
C ASN A 66 5.72 -10.66 -7.92
N SER A 67 5.79 -10.36 -9.21
CA SER A 67 7.00 -10.65 -9.95
C SER A 67 8.09 -9.68 -9.49
N HIS A 68 9.33 -10.11 -9.63
CA HIS A 68 10.47 -9.27 -9.26
C HIS A 68 10.47 -7.95 -10.03
N GLY A 69 10.14 -8.03 -11.33
CA GLY A 69 10.08 -6.83 -12.16
C GLY A 69 9.03 -5.84 -11.72
N ALA A 70 7.87 -6.34 -11.26
CA ALA A 70 6.80 -5.47 -10.78
C ALA A 70 7.24 -4.72 -9.52
N CYS A 71 7.90 -5.39 -8.60
CA CYS A 71 8.38 -4.75 -7.37
C CYS A 71 9.38 -3.64 -7.66
N ILE A 72 10.31 -3.88 -8.58
CA ILE A 72 11.29 -2.87 -8.96
C ILE A 72 10.60 -1.67 -9.61
N LYS A 73 9.64 -1.93 -10.48
CA LYS A 73 8.91 -0.87 -11.18
C LYS A 73 8.17 0.02 -10.19
N VAL A 74 7.47 -0.59 -9.23
CA VAL A 74 6.75 0.16 -8.21
C VAL A 74 7.71 1.01 -7.38
N LYS A 75 8.82 0.43 -6.98
CA LYS A 75 9.83 1.14 -6.21
C LYS A 75 10.35 2.37 -6.96
N ASN A 76 10.66 2.19 -8.25
CA ASN A 76 11.19 3.29 -9.06
C ASN A 76 10.17 4.40 -9.26
N LEU A 77 8.90 4.03 -9.49
CA LEU A 77 7.84 5.01 -9.62
C LEU A 77 7.60 5.77 -8.32
N ALA A 78 7.66 5.07 -7.20
CA ALA A 78 7.48 5.71 -5.89
C ALA A 78 8.58 6.74 -5.65
N LYS A 79 9.81 6.43 -5.99
CA LYS A 79 10.93 7.36 -5.89
C LYS A 79 10.73 8.56 -6.81
N LYS A 80 10.31 8.30 -8.04
CA LYS A 80 10.08 9.35 -9.02
C LYS A 80 9.06 10.37 -8.53
N HIS A 81 8.02 9.90 -7.86
CA HIS A 81 6.94 10.77 -7.39
C HIS A 81 7.06 11.13 -5.91
N ASN A 82 8.19 10.79 -5.30
CA ASN A 82 8.49 11.12 -3.91
C ASN A 82 7.40 10.62 -2.95
N LYS A 83 7.03 9.35 -3.11
CA LYS A 83 5.97 8.73 -2.30
C LYS A 83 6.54 7.82 -1.23
N THR A 84 5.81 7.69 -0.12
CA THR A 84 6.15 6.73 0.93
C THR A 84 5.91 5.31 0.41
N PHE A 85 6.95 4.49 0.42
CA PHE A 85 6.91 3.16 -0.16
C PHE A 85 7.46 2.14 0.81
N TYR A 86 6.73 1.03 0.99
CA TYR A 86 7.17 -0.08 1.82
C TYR A 86 7.07 -1.38 1.04
N MET A 87 8.16 -2.16 1.12
CA MET A 87 8.19 -3.49 0.55
C MET A 87 7.94 -4.48 1.68
N LEU A 88 6.90 -5.30 1.56
CA LEU A 88 6.49 -6.21 2.61
C LEU A 88 6.91 -7.63 2.30
N PRO A 89 7.27 -8.43 3.31
CA PRO A 89 7.68 -9.82 3.08
C PRO A 89 6.54 -10.70 2.59
N ASN A 90 5.29 -10.33 2.90
CA ASN A 90 4.13 -11.10 2.47
C ASN A 90 2.91 -10.22 2.43
N GLY A 91 1.80 -10.76 1.91
CA GLY A 91 0.56 -10.03 1.77
C GLY A 91 -0.46 -10.30 2.87
N SER A 92 -0.03 -10.77 4.04
CA SER A 92 -0.97 -11.04 5.13
C SER A 92 -1.49 -9.74 5.73
N LEU A 93 -2.71 -9.80 6.21
CA LEU A 93 -3.35 -8.64 6.84
C LEU A 93 -2.59 -8.22 8.10
N SER A 94 -2.07 -9.18 8.83
CA SER A 94 -1.26 -8.95 10.02
C SER A 94 -0.04 -8.09 9.73
N THR A 95 0.67 -8.39 8.66
CA THR A 95 1.84 -7.62 8.24
C THR A 95 1.46 -6.20 7.87
N ILE A 96 0.38 -6.07 7.10
CA ILE A 96 -0.10 -4.77 6.66
C ILE A 96 -0.57 -3.93 7.85
N SER A 97 -1.32 -4.53 8.77
CA SER A 97 -1.83 -3.79 9.92
C SER A 97 -0.71 -3.32 10.84
N ARG A 98 0.31 -4.16 11.03
CA ARG A 98 1.46 -3.79 11.85
C ARG A 98 2.21 -2.61 11.26
N LEU A 99 2.42 -2.63 9.95
CA LEU A 99 3.12 -1.55 9.28
C LEU A 99 2.34 -0.25 9.34
N LEU A 100 1.04 -0.29 9.07
CA LEU A 100 0.21 0.90 9.09
C LEU A 100 0.07 1.45 10.51
N GLY A 101 0.08 0.58 11.51
CA GLY A 101 0.08 1.01 12.90
C GLY A 101 1.35 1.77 13.26
N SER A 102 2.51 1.30 12.81
CA SER A 102 3.78 1.98 13.02
C SER A 102 3.80 3.33 12.32
N GLU A 103 3.28 3.38 11.11
CA GLU A 103 3.24 4.62 10.33
C GLU A 103 2.36 5.66 11.03
N SER A 104 1.22 5.25 11.54
CA SER A 104 0.30 6.12 12.25
C SER A 104 0.95 6.68 13.53
N ALA A 105 1.61 5.82 14.30
CA ALA A 105 2.28 6.22 15.52
C ALA A 105 3.43 7.19 15.23
N ARG A 106 4.16 6.96 14.14
CA ARG A 106 5.25 7.82 13.74
C ARG A 106 4.78 9.22 13.41
N GLN A 107 3.65 9.32 12.72
CA GLN A 107 3.07 10.62 12.38
C GLN A 107 2.63 11.37 13.61
N GLU A 108 2.05 10.69 14.58
CA GLU A 108 1.68 11.30 15.84
C GLU A 108 2.90 11.82 16.59
N GLY A 109 3.98 11.05 16.59
CA GLY A 109 5.23 11.45 17.20
C GLY A 109 5.82 12.70 16.58
N GLU A 110 5.72 12.82 15.27
CA GLU A 110 6.24 13.96 14.55
C GLU A 110 5.47 15.24 14.86
N ARG A 111 4.21 15.11 15.20
CA ARG A 111 3.39 16.26 15.56
C ARG A 111 3.68 16.78 16.97
N ALA A 112 4.16 15.89 17.79
CA ALA A 112 4.52 16.28 19.14
C ALA A 112 5.80 17.07 19.15
#